data_2710b4543963aac8a4486e7ccc5ed232
#
_entry.id   2710b4543963aac8a4486e7ccc5ed232
#
_cell.length_a   1.000
_cell.length_b   1.000
_cell.length_c   1.000
_cell.angle_alpha   90.00
_cell.angle_beta   90.00
_cell.angle_gamma   90.00
#
_symmetry.space_group_name_H-M   'P 1'
#
loop_
_entity.id
_entity.type
_entity.pdbx_description
1 polymer ?
#
loop_
_entity_poly.entity_id
_entity_poly.type
_entity_poly.pdbx_seq_one_letter_code
_entity_poly.pdbx_strand_id
1 'polypeptide(L)'
;MIYFKENNTEYPASIVGKVTDRDWDGRASKSIMLEMTYTEAVQLFVDGLSWSIVQRDTAPVYDKDGNPTGEIKEQVQEWDNSDYNVAGSITDNRNGTCTCKMGKKTQLETEQELRKDAETAAKILLGEEA
;
A
#
# COMPACT_ATOMS: atom_id res chain seq x y z
N MET A 1 15.63 3.76 -5.86
CA MET A 1 14.50 4.72 -5.76
C MET A 1 13.22 3.97 -5.50
N ILE A 2 12.38 4.48 -4.63
CA ILE A 2 11.13 3.83 -4.22
C ILE A 2 9.94 4.51 -4.89
N TYR A 3 9.00 3.70 -5.34
CA TYR A 3 7.76 4.15 -5.97
C TYR A 3 6.55 3.51 -5.30
N PHE A 4 5.50 4.28 -5.17
CA PHE A 4 4.15 3.79 -4.91
C PHE A 4 3.51 3.45 -6.27
N LYS A 5 3.03 2.22 -6.42
CA LYS A 5 2.40 1.77 -7.67
C LYS A 5 0.95 1.42 -7.46
N GLU A 6 0.09 2.01 -8.28
CA GLU A 6 -1.34 1.73 -8.32
C GLU A 6 -1.80 1.70 -9.78
N ASN A 7 -2.50 0.66 -10.18
CA ASN A 7 -3.07 0.53 -11.52
C ASN A 7 -2.07 0.82 -12.64
N ASN A 8 -0.88 0.21 -12.57
CA ASN A 8 0.23 0.39 -13.52
C ASN A 8 0.85 1.80 -13.54
N THR A 9 0.46 2.68 -12.63
CA THR A 9 1.05 4.01 -12.48
C THR A 9 1.99 4.00 -11.28
N GLU A 10 3.23 4.44 -11.50
CA GLU A 10 4.25 4.54 -10.45
C GLU A 10 4.45 6.00 -10.07
N TYR A 11 4.41 6.27 -8.78
CA TYR A 11 4.64 7.60 -8.20
C TYR A 11 5.90 7.56 -7.35
N PRO A 12 6.90 8.42 -7.58
CA PRO A 12 8.04 8.52 -6.67
C PRO A 12 7.55 8.81 -5.25
N ALA A 13 7.99 8.02 -4.29
CA ALA A 13 7.49 8.11 -2.93
C ALA A 13 8.58 7.81 -1.90
N SER A 14 8.36 8.31 -0.69
CA SER A 14 9.08 7.88 0.52
C SER A 14 8.10 7.09 1.36
N ILE A 15 8.46 5.86 1.72
CA ILE A 15 7.57 4.95 2.43
C ILE A 15 8.19 4.56 3.75
N VAL A 16 7.48 4.84 4.85
CA VAL A 16 7.83 4.35 6.18
C VAL A 16 7.25 2.95 6.31
N GLY A 17 8.09 2.01 6.73
CA GLY A 17 7.71 0.62 6.90
C GLY A 17 6.66 0.40 7.98
N LYS A 18 6.34 -0.85 8.24
CA LYS A 18 5.30 -1.27 9.18
C LYS A 18 5.49 -0.65 10.57
N VAL A 19 4.47 0.07 11.04
CA VAL A 19 4.38 0.65 12.37
C VAL A 19 3.06 0.22 13.00
N THR A 20 3.11 -0.16 14.29
CA THR A 20 1.89 -0.38 15.06
C THR A 20 1.38 0.97 15.54
N ASP A 21 0.21 1.37 15.10
CA ASP A 21 -0.37 2.68 15.39
C ASP A 21 -1.31 2.59 16.59
N ARG A 22 -0.87 3.13 17.72
CA ARG A 22 -1.66 3.12 18.97
C ARG A 22 -2.90 3.98 18.86
N ASP A 23 -2.82 5.09 18.13
CA ASP A 23 -3.94 6.01 17.91
C ASP A 23 -4.97 5.46 16.94
N TRP A 24 -4.66 4.34 16.31
CA TRP A 24 -5.52 3.65 15.37
C TRP A 24 -5.75 2.18 15.78
N ASP A 25 -6.13 1.98 17.04
CA ASP A 25 -6.49 0.69 17.63
C ASP A 25 -5.40 -0.39 17.52
N GLY A 26 -4.13 0.00 17.52
CA GLY A 26 -3.02 -0.94 17.39
C GLY A 26 -2.87 -1.52 15.99
N ARG A 27 -3.48 -0.90 14.99
CA ARG A 27 -3.43 -1.32 13.59
C ARG A 27 -2.01 -1.20 13.04
N ALA A 28 -1.54 -2.22 12.32
CA ALA A 28 -0.33 -2.11 11.53
C ALA A 28 -0.58 -1.16 10.35
N SER A 29 0.31 -0.21 10.14
CA SER A 29 0.17 0.80 9.09
C SER A 29 1.49 1.12 8.42
N LYS A 30 1.41 1.67 7.22
CA LYS A 30 2.53 2.23 6.48
C LYS A 30 2.18 3.65 6.05
N SER A 31 3.18 4.53 6.08
CA SER A 31 3.00 5.92 5.65
C SER A 31 3.70 6.14 4.32
N ILE A 32 2.99 6.72 3.37
CA ILE A 32 3.48 6.99 2.01
C ILE A 32 3.47 8.50 1.79
N MET A 33 4.65 9.08 1.54
CA MET A 33 4.78 10.49 1.21
C MET A 33 5.11 10.64 -0.27
N LEU A 34 4.31 11.39 -1.01
CA LEU A 34 4.50 11.60 -2.44
C LEU A 34 4.07 13.01 -2.86
N GLU A 35 4.57 13.45 -4.01
CA GLU A 35 4.17 14.72 -4.61
C GLU A 35 2.77 14.59 -5.20
N MET A 36 1.80 15.20 -4.52
CA MET A 36 0.39 15.11 -4.89
C MET A 36 -0.39 16.18 -4.15
N THR A 37 -1.45 16.69 -4.77
CA THR A 37 -2.37 17.57 -4.06
C THR A 37 -3.20 16.77 -3.07
N TYR A 38 -3.72 17.45 -2.04
CA TYR A 38 -4.59 16.82 -1.06
C TYR A 38 -5.83 16.20 -1.71
N THR A 39 -6.41 16.90 -2.68
CA THR A 39 -7.60 16.41 -3.40
C THR A 39 -7.29 15.13 -4.18
N GLU A 40 -6.16 15.06 -4.86
CA GLU A 40 -5.72 13.85 -5.57
C GLU A 40 -5.45 12.70 -4.60
N ALA A 41 -4.80 12.99 -3.47
CA ALA A 41 -4.51 11.99 -2.45
C ALA A 41 -5.78 11.39 -1.85
N VAL A 42 -6.77 12.20 -1.54
CA VAL A 42 -8.08 11.74 -1.03
C VAL A 42 -8.79 10.83 -2.03
N GLN A 43 -8.67 11.11 -3.32
CA GLN A 43 -9.28 10.28 -4.36
C GLN A 43 -8.53 8.97 -4.59
N LEU A 44 -7.21 8.95 -4.42
CA LEU A 44 -6.38 7.78 -4.66
C LEU A 44 -6.36 6.82 -3.46
N PHE A 45 -6.17 7.34 -2.25
CA PHE A 45 -6.04 6.53 -1.04
C PHE A 45 -7.40 6.29 -0.41
N VAL A 46 -8.06 5.23 -0.84
CA VAL A 46 -9.40 4.83 -0.41
C VAL A 46 -9.37 3.41 0.16
N ASP A 47 -10.41 3.05 0.90
CA ASP A 47 -10.56 1.69 1.41
C ASP A 47 -10.65 0.69 0.24
N GLY A 48 -9.95 -0.42 0.39
CA GLY A 48 -9.89 -1.45 -0.65
C GLY A 48 -8.84 -1.21 -1.73
N LEU A 49 -7.99 -0.18 -1.58
CA LEU A 49 -6.94 0.12 -2.55
C LEU A 49 -5.97 -1.06 -2.69
N SER A 50 -5.74 -1.48 -3.92
CA SER A 50 -4.67 -2.43 -4.27
C SER A 50 -3.46 -1.65 -4.73
N TRP A 51 -2.32 -1.86 -4.09
CA TRP A 51 -1.10 -1.13 -4.39
C TRP A 51 0.14 -1.95 -4.10
N SER A 52 1.25 -1.52 -4.67
CA SER A 52 2.55 -2.17 -4.52
C SER A 52 3.64 -1.15 -4.22
N ILE A 53 4.71 -1.63 -3.60
CA ILE A 53 5.96 -0.87 -3.46
C ILE A 53 6.90 -1.37 -4.53
N VAL A 54 7.46 -0.47 -5.32
CA VAL A 54 8.44 -0.79 -6.35
C VAL A 54 9.76 -0.13 -6.02
N GLN A 55 10.83 -0.92 -6.01
CA GLN A 55 12.19 -0.42 -5.89
C GLN A 55 12.90 -0.59 -7.21
N ARG A 56 13.42 0.52 -7.75
CA ARG A 56 14.18 0.54 -8.99
C ARG A 56 15.57 1.06 -8.71
N ASP A 57 16.56 0.23 -8.97
CA ASP A 57 17.96 0.58 -8.83
C ASP A 57 18.70 0.22 -10.10
N THR A 58 19.87 0.81 -10.30
CA THR A 58 20.76 0.45 -11.38
C THR A 58 22.00 -0.21 -10.82
N ALA A 59 22.53 -1.19 -11.54
CA ALA A 59 23.76 -1.87 -11.16
C ALA A 59 24.65 -2.02 -12.40
N PRO A 60 25.98 -1.90 -12.23
CA PRO A 60 26.88 -2.13 -13.34
C PRO A 60 26.89 -3.60 -13.74
N VAL A 61 27.03 -3.84 -15.03
CA VAL A 61 27.18 -5.20 -15.59
C VAL A 61 28.65 -5.55 -15.68
N TYR A 62 29.01 -6.72 -15.18
CA TYR A 62 30.38 -7.25 -15.19
C TYR A 62 30.52 -8.39 -16.20
N ASP A 63 31.69 -8.50 -16.83
CA ASP A 63 32.02 -9.59 -17.72
C ASP A 63 32.43 -10.86 -16.92
N LYS A 64 32.82 -11.91 -17.64
CA LYS A 64 33.24 -13.18 -17.03
C LYS A 64 34.44 -13.07 -16.10
N ASP A 65 35.29 -12.08 -16.36
CA ASP A 65 36.52 -11.85 -15.58
C ASP A 65 36.29 -10.90 -14.42
N GLY A 66 35.05 -10.44 -14.21
CA GLY A 66 34.68 -9.52 -13.16
C GLY A 66 34.99 -8.05 -13.47
N ASN A 67 35.25 -7.73 -14.71
CA ASN A 67 35.53 -6.34 -15.14
C ASN A 67 34.24 -5.62 -15.56
N PRO A 68 34.08 -4.31 -15.26
CA PRO A 68 32.90 -3.56 -15.71
C PRO A 68 32.84 -3.51 -17.23
N THR A 69 31.67 -3.76 -17.78
CA THR A 69 31.44 -3.70 -19.24
C THR A 69 31.11 -2.28 -19.74
N GLY A 70 30.84 -1.34 -18.82
CA GLY A 70 30.33 -0.03 -19.15
C GLY A 70 28.81 0.02 -19.32
N GLU A 71 28.16 -1.13 -19.28
CA GLU A 71 26.69 -1.24 -19.32
C GLU A 71 26.10 -1.13 -17.92
N ILE A 72 24.88 -0.59 -17.84
CA ILE A 72 24.11 -0.49 -16.61
C ILE A 72 22.82 -1.31 -16.79
N LYS A 73 22.54 -2.16 -15.82
CA LYS A 73 21.33 -2.95 -15.78
C LYS A 73 20.39 -2.41 -14.73
N GLU A 74 19.12 -2.23 -15.08
CA GLU A 74 18.08 -1.88 -14.13
C GLU A 74 17.67 -3.12 -13.33
N GLN A 75 17.60 -2.94 -12.00
CA GLN A 75 17.08 -3.95 -11.09
C GLN A 75 15.76 -3.46 -10.53
N VAL A 76 14.70 -4.25 -10.69
CA VAL A 76 13.36 -3.92 -10.23
C VAL A 76 12.89 -4.97 -9.26
N GLN A 77 12.44 -4.54 -8.08
CA GLN A 77 11.76 -5.37 -7.11
C GLN A 77 10.39 -4.77 -6.83
N GLU A 78 9.38 -5.63 -6.74
CA GLU A 78 8.01 -5.22 -6.48
C GLU A 78 7.43 -6.07 -5.37
N TRP A 79 6.80 -5.41 -4.39
CA TRP A 79 6.11 -6.06 -3.28
C TRP A 79 4.66 -5.61 -3.26
N ASP A 80 3.75 -6.57 -3.31
CA ASP A 80 2.33 -6.31 -3.16
C ASP A 80 2.03 -5.90 -1.72
N ASN A 81 1.35 -4.76 -1.56
CA ASN A 81 0.93 -4.22 -0.27
C ASN A 81 -0.59 -4.06 -0.20
N SER A 82 -1.33 -4.83 -0.99
CA SER A 82 -2.78 -4.74 -1.05
C SER A 82 -3.49 -5.19 0.23
N ASP A 83 -2.80 -5.83 1.15
CA ASP A 83 -3.31 -6.13 2.49
C ASP A 83 -3.35 -4.89 3.40
N TYR A 84 -2.58 -3.83 3.08
CA TYR A 84 -2.67 -2.52 3.72
C TYR A 84 -3.68 -1.66 2.98
N ASN A 85 -4.96 -2.03 3.09
CA ASN A 85 -6.04 -1.47 2.27
C ASN A 85 -7.08 -0.68 3.06
N VAL A 86 -6.78 -0.31 4.30
CA VAL A 86 -7.65 0.57 5.10
C VAL A 86 -7.08 1.98 5.04
N ALA A 87 -7.85 2.89 4.46
CA ALA A 87 -7.43 4.28 4.33
C ALA A 87 -7.44 4.98 5.69
N GLY A 88 -6.33 5.63 6.02
CA GLY A 88 -6.17 6.39 7.24
C GLY A 88 -6.12 7.89 6.97
N SER A 89 -5.42 8.61 7.84
CA SER A 89 -5.27 10.05 7.72
C SER A 89 -4.41 10.43 6.51
N ILE A 90 -4.78 11.53 5.89
CA ILE A 90 -4.01 12.16 4.82
C ILE A 90 -3.60 13.54 5.30
N THR A 91 -2.30 13.80 5.30
CA THR A 91 -1.75 15.06 5.76
C THR A 91 -1.18 15.84 4.58
N ASP A 92 -1.67 17.06 4.39
CA ASP A 92 -1.08 18.00 3.46
C ASP A 92 0.13 18.65 4.13
N ASN A 93 1.32 18.38 3.60
CA ASN A 93 2.57 18.88 4.17
C ASN A 93 2.87 20.34 3.79
N ARG A 94 2.00 20.98 2.99
CA ARG A 94 2.11 22.38 2.53
C ARG A 94 3.39 22.69 1.74
N ASN A 95 4.04 21.67 1.19
CA ASN A 95 5.24 21.81 0.37
C ASN A 95 5.12 21.10 -0.97
N GLY A 96 3.90 20.84 -1.42
CA GLY A 96 3.63 20.07 -2.64
C GLY A 96 3.59 18.57 -2.43
N THR A 97 3.74 18.09 -1.19
CA THR A 97 3.65 16.66 -0.86
C THR A 97 2.52 16.38 0.10
N CYS A 98 2.01 15.16 0.07
CA CYS A 98 1.06 14.63 1.05
C CYS A 98 1.60 13.35 1.66
N THR A 99 1.32 13.15 2.95
CA THR A 99 1.60 11.90 3.65
C THR A 99 0.30 11.15 3.86
N CYS A 100 0.20 9.95 3.30
CA CYS A 100 -0.99 9.13 3.35
C CYS A 100 -0.71 7.87 4.17
N LYS A 101 -1.60 7.57 5.11
CA LYS A 101 -1.48 6.40 5.96
C LYS A 101 -2.41 5.29 5.44
N MET A 102 -1.85 4.13 5.19
CA MET A 102 -2.61 2.93 4.82
C MET A 102 -2.39 1.85 5.87
N GLY A 103 -3.47 1.35 6.41
CA GLY A 103 -3.44 0.34 7.45
C GLY A 103 -3.92 -1.01 6.99
N LYS A 104 -3.61 -2.01 7.81
CA LYS A 104 -4.06 -3.38 7.62
C LYS A 104 -5.27 -3.63 8.51
N LYS A 105 -6.22 -4.44 8.05
CA LYS A 105 -7.36 -4.84 8.88
C LYS A 105 -6.88 -5.52 10.15
N THR A 106 -7.47 -5.15 11.28
CA THR A 106 -7.19 -5.82 12.55
C THR A 106 -7.84 -7.21 12.54
N GLN A 107 -7.37 -8.09 13.43
CA GLN A 107 -7.94 -9.41 13.58
C GLN A 107 -9.44 -9.34 13.93
N LEU A 108 -9.82 -8.41 14.80
CA LEU A 108 -11.21 -8.20 15.19
C LEU A 108 -12.09 -7.83 13.99
N GLU A 109 -11.63 -6.93 13.15
CA GLU A 109 -12.35 -6.52 11.93
C GLU A 109 -12.54 -7.69 10.97
N THR A 110 -11.50 -8.50 10.79
CA THR A 110 -11.56 -9.70 9.96
C THR A 110 -12.56 -10.71 10.51
N GLU A 111 -12.55 -10.95 11.81
CA GLU A 111 -13.51 -11.83 12.47
C GLU A 111 -14.95 -11.33 12.36
N GLN A 112 -15.16 -10.02 12.49
CA GLN A 112 -16.49 -9.42 12.33
C GLN A 112 -17.02 -9.58 10.91
N GLU A 113 -16.19 -9.42 9.90
CA GLU A 113 -16.58 -9.63 8.50
C GLU A 113 -16.97 -11.09 8.25
N LEU A 114 -16.18 -12.04 8.73
CA LEU A 114 -16.47 -13.47 8.60
C LEU A 114 -17.78 -13.84 9.28
N ARG A 115 -18.04 -13.29 10.46
CA ARG A 115 -19.29 -13.52 11.20
C ARG A 115 -20.49 -12.97 10.42
N LYS A 116 -20.38 -11.78 9.87
CA LYS A 116 -21.43 -11.16 9.07
C LYS A 116 -21.74 -11.98 7.84
N ASP A 117 -20.73 -12.48 7.15
CA ASP A 117 -20.89 -13.33 5.97
C ASP A 117 -21.57 -14.66 6.34
N ALA A 118 -21.21 -15.26 7.47
CA ALA A 118 -21.83 -16.48 7.97
C ALA A 118 -23.32 -16.27 8.32
N GLU A 119 -23.66 -15.16 8.95
CA GLU A 119 -25.05 -14.79 9.28
C GLU A 119 -25.89 -14.59 8.01
N THR A 120 -25.33 -13.92 7.00
CA THR A 120 -25.99 -13.72 5.72
C THR A 120 -26.25 -15.04 5.00
N ALA A 121 -25.27 -15.93 4.96
CA ALA A 121 -25.41 -17.26 4.37
C ALA A 121 -26.47 -18.11 5.10
N ALA A 122 -26.51 -18.06 6.43
CA ALA A 122 -27.50 -18.75 7.21
C ALA A 122 -28.95 -18.27 6.93
N LYS A 123 -29.13 -16.96 6.79
CA LYS A 123 -30.43 -16.37 6.44
C LYS A 123 -30.91 -16.81 5.05
N ILE A 124 -30.02 -16.84 4.09
CA ILE A 124 -30.33 -17.31 2.73
C ILE A 124 -30.76 -18.78 2.74
N LEU A 125 -30.03 -19.63 3.46
CA LEU A 125 -30.32 -21.06 3.57
C LEU A 125 -31.67 -21.33 4.26
N LEU A 126 -32.06 -20.51 5.23
CA LEU A 126 -33.33 -20.63 5.95
C LEU A 126 -34.49 -19.98 5.21
N GLY A 127 -34.26 -19.36 4.06
CA GLY A 127 -35.28 -18.63 3.32
C GLY A 127 -35.73 -17.33 3.98
N GLU A 128 -35.02 -16.85 4.96
CA GLU A 128 -35.24 -15.55 5.61
C GLU A 128 -34.58 -14.44 4.81
N GLU A 129 -35.21 -14.01 3.77
CA GLU A 129 -34.72 -12.85 3.00
C GLU A 129 -35.08 -11.55 3.74
N ALA A 130 -34.12 -10.71 3.81
CA ALA A 130 -34.31 -9.37 4.35
C ALA A 130 -35.06 -8.47 3.36
#